data_2b41501a8413e3da35b64b8f8f11b68e
#
_entry.id   2b41501a8413e3da35b64b8f8f11b68e
#
_cell.length_a   1.000
_cell.length_b   1.000
_cell.length_c   1.000
_cell.angle_alpha   90.00
_cell.angle_beta   90.00
_cell.angle_gamma   90.00
#
_symmetry.space_group_name_H-M   'P 1'
#
loop_
_entity.id
_entity.type
_entity.pdbx_description
1 polymer ?
#
loop_
_entity_poly.entity_id
_entity_poly.type
_entity_poly.pdbx_seq_one_letter_code
_entity_poly.pdbx_strand_id
1 'polypeptide(L)'
;MKYQLAIIGGGPAGYTAAEMAGKAGLSVVLFEKNNVGGVCLNEGCIPTKTLLYAAKVHDTALHASKYGVNVKEVSADLGKIIARKTKVVRKLVLGIKAKLTAQKVTLVQGEAYIQDAHTVRCGEELYECEQMIVCTGSATFIPPVAGLDSVNYWTHRDALDNKEIPSSLVIVGGGVIGMEFASFFHSLGVKVTVVEMMDEILGGMDKELSGLLRADYVKRGVKFLLNTKVTGVTQKEDGIEIEYTCGEEKNTVCAEKLLMSVGRRPVMSGFGLENLNLELTARGTVKVDEHLQSSVPGVYVCGDLNGVSLLAHTAVREAEVAVHHILGKTDAMSYRAIPGVVYTNPEIASVGCTEEALTREGRVYRVVSLPAAYSGRFVAENEGVNGVCKVLVGEDEEILGVHLLGNPASELIIQAGMMIEDRRKLSEWKKYVFPHPTVGEIFREL
;
A
#
# COMPACT_ATOMS: atom_id res chain seq x y z
N MET A 1 -23.92 -20.53 -18.09
CA MET A 1 -23.34 -21.44 -17.04
C MET A 1 -23.81 -20.96 -15.70
N LYS A 2 -24.05 -21.85 -14.75
CA LYS A 2 -24.62 -21.50 -13.46
C LYS A 2 -23.62 -21.75 -12.30
N TYR A 3 -23.41 -20.77 -11.44
CA TYR A 3 -22.49 -20.80 -10.30
C TYR A 3 -23.18 -20.34 -9.03
N GLN A 4 -22.69 -20.74 -7.85
CA GLN A 4 -23.15 -20.21 -6.58
C GLN A 4 -22.54 -18.84 -6.32
N LEU A 5 -21.29 -18.62 -6.75
CA LEU A 5 -20.58 -17.36 -6.53
C LEU A 5 -19.84 -16.91 -7.81
N ALA A 6 -20.12 -15.68 -8.25
CA ALA A 6 -19.32 -14.96 -9.23
C ALA A 6 -18.44 -13.91 -8.55
N ILE A 7 -17.18 -13.82 -8.96
CA ILE A 7 -16.21 -12.86 -8.42
C ILE A 7 -15.62 -12.06 -9.57
N ILE A 8 -15.71 -10.73 -9.48
CA ILE A 8 -15.24 -9.81 -10.51
C ILE A 8 -14.00 -9.08 -10.06
N GLY A 9 -12.86 -9.42 -10.68
CA GLY A 9 -11.53 -8.95 -10.33
C GLY A 9 -10.72 -9.99 -9.55
N GLY A 10 -9.54 -10.34 -10.06
CA GLY A 10 -8.62 -11.35 -9.50
C GLY A 10 -7.51 -10.78 -8.64
N GLY A 11 -7.71 -9.59 -8.05
CA GLY A 11 -6.81 -8.98 -7.08
C GLY A 11 -6.83 -9.66 -5.70
N PRO A 12 -6.17 -9.07 -4.67
CA PRO A 12 -6.09 -9.67 -3.33
C PRO A 12 -7.44 -10.10 -2.75
N ALA A 13 -8.47 -9.29 -2.84
CA ALA A 13 -9.82 -9.69 -2.42
C ALA A 13 -10.34 -10.87 -3.25
N GLY A 14 -10.28 -10.77 -4.59
CA GLY A 14 -10.92 -11.73 -5.47
C GLY A 14 -10.31 -13.12 -5.45
N TYR A 15 -8.97 -13.24 -5.50
CA TYR A 15 -8.36 -14.57 -5.42
C TYR A 15 -8.51 -15.19 -4.02
N THR A 16 -8.52 -14.38 -2.95
CA THR A 16 -8.76 -14.87 -1.58
C THR A 16 -10.19 -15.38 -1.43
N ALA A 17 -11.18 -14.59 -1.86
CA ALA A 17 -12.58 -15.02 -1.85
C ALA A 17 -12.79 -16.31 -2.66
N ALA A 18 -12.19 -16.37 -3.86
CA ALA A 18 -12.34 -17.54 -4.75
C ALA A 18 -11.70 -18.79 -4.15
N GLU A 19 -10.48 -18.69 -3.60
CA GLU A 19 -9.81 -19.82 -2.92
C GLU A 19 -10.63 -20.31 -1.72
N MET A 20 -11.12 -19.38 -0.90
CA MET A 20 -11.86 -19.71 0.32
C MET A 20 -13.23 -20.31 0.04
N ALA A 21 -14.00 -19.73 -0.90
CA ALA A 21 -15.31 -20.22 -1.30
C ALA A 21 -15.22 -21.60 -1.99
N GLY A 22 -14.22 -21.77 -2.89
CA GLY A 22 -13.97 -23.06 -3.51
C GLY A 22 -13.57 -24.14 -2.51
N LYS A 23 -12.73 -23.81 -1.54
CA LYS A 23 -12.38 -24.72 -0.43
C LYS A 23 -13.59 -25.11 0.43
N ALA A 24 -14.56 -24.23 0.55
CA ALA A 24 -15.83 -24.51 1.24
C ALA A 24 -16.81 -25.34 0.39
N GLY A 25 -16.48 -25.63 -0.86
CA GLY A 25 -17.27 -26.49 -1.76
C GLY A 25 -18.26 -25.73 -2.64
N LEU A 26 -18.23 -24.41 -2.69
CA LEU A 26 -19.06 -23.63 -3.60
C LEU A 26 -18.54 -23.76 -5.04
N SER A 27 -19.49 -23.74 -6.01
CA SER A 27 -19.16 -23.56 -7.41
C SER A 27 -18.85 -22.08 -7.66
N VAL A 28 -17.57 -21.78 -8.00
CA VAL A 28 -17.06 -20.41 -8.11
C VAL A 28 -16.56 -20.13 -9.53
N VAL A 29 -16.93 -18.96 -10.06
CA VAL A 29 -16.30 -18.37 -11.24
C VAL A 29 -15.60 -17.05 -10.84
N LEU A 30 -14.34 -16.90 -11.24
CA LEU A 30 -13.52 -15.72 -11.04
C LEU A 30 -13.16 -15.11 -12.40
N PHE A 31 -13.50 -13.84 -12.60
CA PHE A 31 -13.16 -13.09 -13.80
C PHE A 31 -11.96 -12.19 -13.55
N GLU A 32 -10.94 -12.26 -14.40
CA GLU A 32 -9.79 -11.38 -14.36
C GLU A 32 -9.39 -10.97 -15.79
N LYS A 33 -9.34 -9.67 -16.05
CA LYS A 33 -9.04 -9.15 -17.38
C LYS A 33 -7.55 -9.18 -17.75
N ASN A 34 -6.68 -9.11 -16.74
CA ASN A 34 -5.22 -9.11 -16.92
C ASN A 34 -4.62 -10.38 -16.31
N ASN A 35 -3.82 -10.25 -15.26
CA ASN A 35 -3.21 -11.35 -14.55
C ASN A 35 -3.80 -11.47 -13.14
N VAL A 36 -4.14 -12.67 -12.74
CA VAL A 36 -4.53 -12.95 -11.34
C VAL A 36 -3.45 -12.48 -10.38
N GLY A 37 -3.89 -11.94 -9.24
CA GLY A 37 -3.02 -11.23 -8.29
C GLY A 37 -3.23 -9.71 -8.30
N GLY A 38 -3.89 -9.19 -9.37
CA GLY A 38 -4.25 -7.78 -9.52
C GLY A 38 -3.04 -6.84 -9.49
N VAL A 39 -3.30 -5.56 -9.21
CA VAL A 39 -2.27 -4.52 -9.14
C VAL A 39 -1.20 -4.85 -8.10
N CYS A 40 -1.58 -5.26 -6.89
CA CYS A 40 -0.64 -5.53 -5.81
C CYS A 40 0.46 -6.53 -6.20
N LEU A 41 0.10 -7.67 -6.77
CA LEU A 41 1.07 -8.71 -7.12
C LEU A 41 1.84 -8.41 -8.41
N ASN A 42 1.17 -7.85 -9.41
CA ASN A 42 1.75 -7.72 -10.74
C ASN A 42 2.51 -6.40 -10.95
N GLU A 43 2.00 -5.30 -10.41
CA GLU A 43 2.47 -3.94 -10.70
C GLU A 43 2.41 -2.99 -9.48
N GLY A 44 2.44 -3.52 -8.25
CA GLY A 44 2.34 -2.74 -7.01
C GLY A 44 3.24 -3.27 -5.91
N CYS A 45 2.65 -3.88 -4.89
CA CYS A 45 3.32 -4.28 -3.64
C CYS A 45 4.55 -5.15 -3.88
N ILE A 46 4.37 -6.30 -4.50
CA ILE A 46 5.44 -7.30 -4.61
C ILE A 46 6.59 -6.84 -5.51
N PRO A 47 6.32 -6.30 -6.73
CA PRO A 47 7.41 -5.77 -7.55
C PRO A 47 8.16 -4.64 -6.85
N THR A 48 7.47 -3.68 -6.22
CA THR A 48 8.11 -2.57 -5.49
C THR A 48 8.96 -3.06 -4.33
N LYS A 49 8.46 -3.98 -3.49
CA LYS A 49 9.23 -4.53 -2.37
C LYS A 49 10.43 -5.36 -2.84
N THR A 50 10.33 -5.98 -4.01
CA THR A 50 11.48 -6.67 -4.64
C THR A 50 12.57 -5.69 -5.05
N LEU A 51 12.21 -4.51 -5.57
CA LEU A 51 13.14 -3.44 -5.91
C LEU A 51 13.75 -2.82 -4.64
N LEU A 52 12.92 -2.47 -3.65
CA LEU A 52 13.36 -1.89 -2.39
C LEU A 52 14.33 -2.80 -1.62
N TYR A 53 14.11 -4.12 -1.66
CA TYR A 53 15.06 -5.07 -1.07
C TYR A 53 16.42 -5.05 -1.79
N ALA A 54 16.43 -4.94 -3.12
CA ALA A 54 17.68 -4.80 -3.88
C ALA A 54 18.39 -3.49 -3.54
N ALA A 55 17.66 -2.38 -3.39
CA ALA A 55 18.19 -1.09 -2.93
C ALA A 55 18.76 -1.20 -1.51
N LYS A 56 18.07 -1.86 -0.58
CA LYS A 56 18.56 -2.10 0.79
C LYS A 56 19.86 -2.91 0.80
N VAL A 57 19.99 -3.93 -0.06
CA VAL A 57 21.24 -4.70 -0.22
C VAL A 57 22.36 -3.80 -0.74
N HIS A 58 22.08 -2.95 -1.73
CA HIS A 58 23.03 -1.99 -2.29
C HIS A 58 23.50 -0.99 -1.21
N ASP A 59 22.57 -0.35 -0.48
CA ASP A 59 22.88 0.56 0.62
C ASP A 59 23.72 -0.11 1.71
N THR A 60 23.37 -1.35 2.08
CA THR A 60 24.11 -2.12 3.08
C THR A 60 25.55 -2.36 2.63
N ALA A 61 25.76 -2.68 1.34
CA ALA A 61 27.09 -2.89 0.78
C ALA A 61 27.90 -1.58 0.76
N LEU A 62 27.29 -0.44 0.36
CA LEU A 62 27.94 0.88 0.38
C LEU A 62 28.41 1.31 1.76
N HIS A 63 27.66 0.96 2.79
CA HIS A 63 27.91 1.38 4.18
C HIS A 63 28.48 0.26 5.06
N ALA A 64 28.94 -0.85 4.47
CA ALA A 64 29.41 -2.04 5.17
C ALA A 64 30.63 -1.77 6.09
N SER A 65 31.41 -0.74 5.77
CA SER A 65 32.57 -0.32 6.59
C SER A 65 32.19 0.08 8.02
N LYS A 66 30.95 0.56 8.25
CA LYS A 66 30.43 0.85 9.60
C LYS A 66 30.46 -0.40 10.51
N TYR A 67 30.32 -1.58 9.90
CA TYR A 67 30.32 -2.88 10.59
C TYR A 67 31.64 -3.63 10.47
N GLY A 68 32.73 -2.94 10.05
CA GLY A 68 34.03 -3.53 9.87
C GLY A 68 34.18 -4.41 8.62
N VAL A 69 33.22 -4.37 7.70
CA VAL A 69 33.27 -5.14 6.45
C VAL A 69 33.73 -4.25 5.31
N ASN A 70 34.84 -4.63 4.68
CA ASN A 70 35.42 -3.89 3.55
C ASN A 70 34.86 -4.42 2.23
N VAL A 71 34.19 -3.55 1.47
CA VAL A 71 33.72 -3.83 0.13
C VAL A 71 34.52 -2.95 -0.84
N LYS A 72 35.14 -3.56 -1.86
CA LYS A 72 36.01 -2.84 -2.80
C LYS A 72 35.25 -2.00 -3.83
N GLU A 73 34.15 -2.56 -4.34
CA GLU A 73 33.33 -1.92 -5.36
C GLU A 73 31.87 -2.33 -5.18
N VAL A 74 30.95 -1.37 -5.26
CA VAL A 74 29.52 -1.59 -5.21
C VAL A 74 28.89 -0.98 -6.43
N SER A 75 28.19 -1.78 -7.22
CA SER A 75 27.43 -1.31 -8.38
C SER A 75 26.08 -2.02 -8.45
N ALA A 76 25.11 -1.36 -9.06
CA ALA A 76 23.76 -1.91 -9.27
C ALA A 76 23.52 -2.10 -10.78
N ASP A 77 23.03 -3.29 -11.14
CA ASP A 77 22.56 -3.60 -12.49
C ASP A 77 21.03 -3.62 -12.48
N LEU A 78 20.42 -2.51 -12.90
CA LEU A 78 18.95 -2.36 -12.87
C LEU A 78 18.27 -3.41 -13.77
N GLY A 79 18.88 -3.79 -14.88
CA GLY A 79 18.35 -4.83 -15.76
C GLY A 79 18.20 -6.18 -15.02
N LYS A 80 19.20 -6.57 -14.21
CA LYS A 80 19.14 -7.78 -13.38
C LYS A 80 18.14 -7.66 -12.23
N ILE A 81 18.04 -6.49 -11.62
CA ILE A 81 17.05 -6.20 -10.57
C ILE A 81 15.64 -6.40 -11.13
N ILE A 82 15.35 -5.82 -12.30
CA ILE A 82 14.05 -5.96 -12.98
C ILE A 82 13.79 -7.42 -13.41
N ALA A 83 14.77 -8.12 -13.94
CA ALA A 83 14.62 -9.54 -14.28
C ALA A 83 14.29 -10.40 -13.04
N ARG A 84 14.94 -10.13 -11.89
CA ARG A 84 14.62 -10.76 -10.61
C ARG A 84 13.18 -10.46 -10.18
N LYS A 85 12.75 -9.18 -10.23
CA LYS A 85 11.37 -8.77 -9.94
C LYS A 85 10.36 -9.56 -10.78
N THR A 86 10.57 -9.65 -12.09
CA THR A 86 9.69 -10.38 -13.00
C THR A 86 9.61 -11.88 -12.65
N LYS A 87 10.74 -12.50 -12.28
CA LYS A 87 10.77 -13.90 -11.84
C LYS A 87 9.97 -14.10 -10.55
N VAL A 88 10.08 -13.19 -9.57
CA VAL A 88 9.33 -13.25 -8.30
C VAL A 88 7.84 -13.16 -8.55
N VAL A 89 7.39 -12.15 -9.31
CA VAL A 89 5.98 -11.96 -9.67
C VAL A 89 5.43 -13.19 -10.37
N ARG A 90 6.10 -13.70 -11.41
CA ARG A 90 5.67 -14.89 -12.14
C ARG A 90 5.50 -16.10 -11.24
N LYS A 91 6.44 -16.33 -10.32
CA LYS A 91 6.36 -17.46 -9.36
C LYS A 91 5.10 -17.37 -8.49
N LEU A 92 4.77 -16.19 -7.99
CA LEU A 92 3.62 -15.98 -7.12
C LEU A 92 2.30 -16.06 -7.89
N VAL A 93 2.21 -15.51 -9.11
CA VAL A 93 1.05 -15.67 -9.99
C VAL A 93 0.75 -17.15 -10.27
N LEU A 94 1.78 -17.93 -10.59
CA LEU A 94 1.63 -19.38 -10.79
C LEU A 94 1.14 -20.08 -9.52
N GLY A 95 1.61 -19.66 -8.35
CA GLY A 95 1.15 -20.17 -7.06
C GLY A 95 -0.33 -19.92 -6.81
N ILE A 96 -0.84 -18.71 -7.11
CA ILE A 96 -2.27 -18.39 -7.01
C ILE A 96 -3.07 -19.24 -7.99
N LYS A 97 -2.66 -19.33 -9.27
CA LYS A 97 -3.34 -20.17 -10.27
C LYS A 97 -3.45 -21.62 -9.83
N ALA A 98 -2.36 -22.18 -9.28
CA ALA A 98 -2.35 -23.56 -8.77
C ALA A 98 -3.36 -23.76 -7.62
N LYS A 99 -3.43 -22.79 -6.68
CA LYS A 99 -4.40 -22.84 -5.57
C LYS A 99 -5.85 -22.79 -6.08
N LEU A 100 -6.17 -21.85 -6.99
CA LEU A 100 -7.49 -21.74 -7.58
C LEU A 100 -7.90 -23.03 -8.30
N THR A 101 -6.98 -23.62 -9.07
CA THR A 101 -7.21 -24.91 -9.74
C THR A 101 -7.46 -26.04 -8.72
N ALA A 102 -6.68 -26.11 -7.66
CA ALA A 102 -6.85 -27.12 -6.61
C ALA A 102 -8.22 -27.02 -5.90
N GLN A 103 -8.78 -25.80 -5.80
CA GLN A 103 -10.12 -25.56 -5.28
C GLN A 103 -11.23 -25.60 -6.34
N LYS A 104 -10.93 -26.04 -7.55
CA LYS A 104 -11.88 -26.16 -8.67
C LYS A 104 -12.57 -24.84 -9.05
N VAL A 105 -11.92 -23.72 -8.82
CA VAL A 105 -12.41 -22.39 -9.25
C VAL A 105 -12.30 -22.28 -10.77
N THR A 106 -13.37 -21.88 -11.42
CA THR A 106 -13.37 -21.54 -12.85
C THR A 106 -12.76 -20.16 -13.02
N LEU A 107 -11.53 -20.08 -13.52
CA LEU A 107 -10.88 -18.81 -13.84
C LEU A 107 -11.17 -18.43 -15.29
N VAL A 108 -11.90 -17.33 -15.48
CA VAL A 108 -12.23 -16.77 -16.81
C VAL A 108 -11.33 -15.57 -17.07
N GLN A 109 -10.51 -15.66 -18.11
CA GLN A 109 -9.64 -14.57 -18.55
C GLN A 109 -10.43 -13.65 -19.48
N GLY A 110 -10.78 -12.45 -19.02
CA GLY A 110 -11.52 -11.49 -19.84
C GLY A 110 -12.16 -10.37 -19.01
N GLU A 111 -12.68 -9.38 -19.72
CA GLU A 111 -13.43 -8.27 -19.10
C GLU A 111 -14.87 -8.73 -18.80
N ALA A 112 -15.18 -8.80 -17.52
CA ALA A 112 -16.53 -9.09 -17.05
C ALA A 112 -17.40 -7.82 -17.13
N TYR A 113 -18.66 -7.99 -17.51
CA TYR A 113 -19.68 -6.95 -17.53
C TYR A 113 -20.90 -7.42 -16.75
N ILE A 114 -21.26 -6.70 -15.70
CA ILE A 114 -22.43 -6.98 -14.87
C ILE A 114 -23.67 -6.56 -15.63
N GLN A 115 -24.57 -7.52 -15.93
CA GLN A 115 -25.87 -7.22 -16.52
C GLN A 115 -26.93 -6.92 -15.46
N ASP A 116 -26.91 -7.71 -14.39
CA ASP A 116 -27.76 -7.56 -13.20
C ASP A 116 -27.10 -8.28 -12.00
N ALA A 117 -27.78 -8.36 -10.85
CA ALA A 117 -27.28 -8.97 -9.62
C ALA A 117 -26.94 -10.47 -9.72
N HIS A 118 -27.41 -11.13 -10.78
CA HIS A 118 -27.31 -12.58 -10.97
C HIS A 118 -26.69 -12.98 -12.31
N THR A 119 -26.34 -12.02 -13.16
CA THR A 119 -25.85 -12.29 -14.52
C THR A 119 -24.61 -11.45 -14.84
N VAL A 120 -23.53 -12.14 -15.19
CA VAL A 120 -22.28 -11.54 -15.66
C VAL A 120 -22.03 -12.01 -17.09
N ARG A 121 -21.70 -11.07 -17.97
CA ARG A 121 -21.26 -11.36 -19.36
C ARG A 121 -19.74 -11.24 -19.44
N CYS A 122 -19.10 -12.18 -20.11
CA CYS A 122 -17.69 -12.06 -20.48
C CYS A 122 -17.52 -12.52 -21.95
N GLY A 123 -17.15 -11.59 -22.83
CA GLY A 123 -17.23 -11.78 -24.26
C GLY A 123 -18.69 -12.00 -24.69
N GLU A 124 -18.97 -13.11 -25.38
CA GLU A 124 -20.31 -13.49 -25.80
C GLU A 124 -21.02 -14.45 -24.81
N GLU A 125 -20.30 -14.92 -23.77
CA GLU A 125 -20.84 -15.88 -22.82
C GLU A 125 -21.54 -15.22 -21.64
N LEU A 126 -22.64 -15.84 -21.17
CA LEU A 126 -23.37 -15.44 -19.98
C LEU A 126 -23.13 -16.45 -18.85
N TYR A 127 -22.89 -15.89 -17.66
CA TYR A 127 -22.66 -16.63 -16.43
C TYR A 127 -23.71 -16.21 -15.39
N GLU A 128 -24.55 -17.15 -14.99
CA GLU A 128 -25.54 -16.93 -13.93
C GLU A 128 -24.90 -17.23 -12.57
N CYS A 129 -25.24 -16.46 -11.54
CA CYS A 129 -24.77 -16.66 -10.18
C CYS A 129 -25.88 -16.41 -9.15
N GLU A 130 -25.76 -17.09 -8.01
CA GLU A 130 -26.64 -16.84 -6.86
C GLU A 130 -26.21 -15.60 -6.09
N GLN A 131 -24.89 -15.40 -5.97
CA GLN A 131 -24.26 -14.27 -5.26
C GLN A 131 -23.06 -13.75 -6.04
N MET A 132 -22.68 -12.50 -5.76
CA MET A 132 -21.61 -11.82 -6.46
C MET A 132 -20.69 -11.06 -5.49
N ILE A 133 -19.37 -11.15 -5.69
CA ILE A 133 -18.38 -10.28 -5.05
C ILE A 133 -17.73 -9.41 -6.13
N VAL A 134 -17.84 -8.09 -5.99
CA VAL A 134 -17.23 -7.11 -6.87
C VAL A 134 -15.98 -6.55 -6.21
N CYS A 135 -14.81 -6.77 -6.83
CA CYS A 135 -13.50 -6.36 -6.30
C CYS A 135 -12.56 -5.89 -7.42
N THR A 136 -13.06 -4.94 -8.23
CA THR A 136 -12.38 -4.37 -9.40
C THR A 136 -11.21 -3.43 -9.04
N GLY A 137 -11.03 -3.12 -7.76
CA GLY A 137 -9.89 -2.38 -7.24
C GLY A 137 -9.88 -0.89 -7.61
N SER A 138 -8.70 -0.36 -7.84
CA SER A 138 -8.46 1.05 -8.16
C SER A 138 -7.49 1.22 -9.32
N ALA A 139 -7.52 2.40 -9.94
CA ALA A 139 -6.59 2.85 -10.97
C ALA A 139 -5.73 4.02 -10.47
N THR A 140 -4.56 4.21 -11.09
CA THR A 140 -3.72 5.39 -10.85
C THR A 140 -4.50 6.64 -11.22
N PHE A 141 -4.50 7.61 -10.31
CA PHE A 141 -5.06 8.93 -10.59
C PHE A 141 -4.00 9.82 -11.24
N ILE A 142 -4.32 10.38 -12.39
CA ILE A 142 -3.51 11.37 -13.08
C ILE A 142 -4.29 12.68 -13.08
N PRO A 143 -3.80 13.72 -12.38
CA PRO A 143 -4.48 15.02 -12.36
C PRO A 143 -4.31 15.74 -13.70
N PRO A 144 -5.23 16.64 -14.06
CA PRO A 144 -5.10 17.47 -15.24
C PRO A 144 -4.03 18.56 -15.00
N VAL A 145 -2.79 18.28 -15.38
CA VAL A 145 -1.65 19.21 -15.35
C VAL A 145 -1.38 19.69 -16.77
N ALA A 146 -1.22 21.00 -16.95
CA ALA A 146 -0.95 21.56 -18.28
C ALA A 146 0.34 20.96 -18.88
N GLY A 147 0.26 20.53 -20.13
CA GLY A 147 1.38 19.94 -20.88
C GLY A 147 1.71 18.48 -20.54
N LEU A 148 1.02 17.86 -19.59
CA LEU A 148 1.33 16.48 -19.15
C LEU A 148 1.20 15.46 -20.29
N ASP A 149 0.20 15.62 -21.16
CA ASP A 149 -0.01 14.72 -22.31
C ASP A 149 1.09 14.85 -23.40
N SER A 150 1.91 15.90 -23.32
CA SER A 150 2.98 16.17 -24.27
C SER A 150 4.35 15.71 -23.81
N VAL A 151 4.45 15.15 -22.60
CA VAL A 151 5.71 14.68 -22.01
C VAL A 151 5.66 13.19 -21.72
N ASN A 152 6.83 12.54 -21.78
CA ASN A 152 6.95 11.12 -21.41
C ASN A 152 7.14 10.97 -19.90
N TYR A 153 6.05 11.14 -19.12
CA TYR A 153 6.08 10.92 -17.69
C TYR A 153 5.91 9.45 -17.33
N TRP A 154 6.37 9.08 -16.15
CA TRP A 154 6.21 7.77 -15.57
C TRP A 154 5.02 7.69 -14.63
N THR A 155 4.40 6.54 -14.60
CA THR A 155 3.60 6.03 -13.50
C THR A 155 4.42 4.98 -12.73
N HIS A 156 3.83 4.38 -11.70
CA HIS A 156 4.45 3.24 -11.01
C HIS A 156 4.80 2.08 -11.96
N ARG A 157 4.03 1.86 -13.04
CA ARG A 157 4.29 0.80 -14.03
C ARG A 157 5.60 1.05 -14.77
N ASP A 158 5.76 2.26 -15.26
CA ASP A 158 6.96 2.66 -16.00
C ASP A 158 8.20 2.59 -15.11
N ALA A 159 8.09 3.08 -13.86
CA ALA A 159 9.17 3.02 -12.88
C ALA A 159 9.57 1.58 -12.51
N LEU A 160 8.60 0.65 -12.46
CA LEU A 160 8.83 -0.77 -12.15
C LEU A 160 9.47 -1.54 -13.30
N ASP A 161 9.34 -1.09 -14.55
CA ASP A 161 9.84 -1.78 -15.74
C ASP A 161 11.01 -1.08 -16.41
N ASN A 162 11.40 0.10 -15.91
CA ASN A 162 12.54 0.85 -16.41
C ASN A 162 13.86 0.09 -16.16
N LYS A 163 14.73 0.05 -17.18
CA LYS A 163 15.98 -0.70 -17.15
C LYS A 163 17.22 0.18 -17.04
N GLU A 164 17.04 1.49 -17.07
CA GLU A 164 18.11 2.48 -17.01
C GLU A 164 17.99 3.32 -15.75
N ILE A 165 19.09 3.60 -15.08
CA ILE A 165 19.11 4.46 -13.90
C ILE A 165 19.16 5.91 -14.40
N PRO A 166 18.12 6.73 -14.20
CA PRO A 166 18.14 8.13 -14.62
C PRO A 166 19.11 8.93 -13.74
N SER A 167 19.67 10.00 -14.27
CA SER A 167 20.53 10.92 -13.51
C SER A 167 19.74 11.72 -12.47
N SER A 168 18.47 12.01 -12.77
CA SER A 168 17.56 12.77 -11.89
C SER A 168 16.10 12.40 -12.10
N LEU A 169 15.33 12.51 -11.02
CA LEU A 169 13.91 12.17 -10.98
C LEU A 169 13.14 13.19 -10.14
N VAL A 170 12.10 13.77 -10.73
CA VAL A 170 11.08 14.48 -9.94
C VAL A 170 9.90 13.53 -9.72
N ILE A 171 9.46 13.44 -8.47
CA ILE A 171 8.30 12.64 -8.04
C ILE A 171 7.22 13.61 -7.59
N VAL A 172 6.08 13.60 -8.25
CA VAL A 172 4.89 14.37 -7.85
C VAL A 172 3.99 13.50 -7.01
N GLY A 173 3.88 13.85 -5.73
CA GLY A 173 3.19 13.12 -4.68
C GLY A 173 4.15 12.45 -3.70
N GLY A 174 4.16 12.94 -2.46
CA GLY A 174 4.95 12.42 -1.33
C GLY A 174 4.22 11.35 -0.51
N GLY A 175 3.21 10.69 -1.08
CA GLY A 175 2.53 9.54 -0.47
C GLY A 175 3.38 8.28 -0.47
N VAL A 176 2.81 7.15 0.01
CA VAL A 176 3.53 5.87 0.17
C VAL A 176 4.26 5.45 -1.10
N ILE A 177 3.58 5.47 -2.25
CA ILE A 177 4.16 5.07 -3.54
C ILE A 177 5.34 5.98 -3.92
N GLY A 178 5.14 7.31 -3.82
CA GLY A 178 6.18 8.28 -4.14
C GLY A 178 7.41 8.14 -3.27
N MET A 179 7.22 7.97 -1.96
CA MET A 179 8.32 7.81 -1.00
C MET A 179 9.06 6.47 -1.17
N GLU A 180 8.38 5.38 -1.51
CA GLU A 180 9.04 4.11 -1.82
C GLU A 180 9.89 4.20 -3.08
N PHE A 181 9.42 4.86 -4.15
CA PHE A 181 10.25 5.12 -5.33
C PHE A 181 11.36 6.12 -5.05
N ALA A 182 11.13 7.16 -4.23
CA ALA A 182 12.18 8.07 -3.79
C ALA A 182 13.30 7.30 -3.07
N SER A 183 12.94 6.40 -2.17
CA SER A 183 13.88 5.51 -1.46
C SER A 183 14.68 4.65 -2.45
N PHE A 184 13.97 3.98 -3.37
CA PHE A 184 14.59 3.08 -4.33
C PHE A 184 15.60 3.80 -5.25
N PHE A 185 15.16 4.84 -5.93
CA PHE A 185 16.02 5.54 -6.90
C PHE A 185 17.15 6.30 -6.23
N HIS A 186 16.88 6.92 -5.06
CA HIS A 186 17.94 7.57 -4.28
C HIS A 186 19.05 6.59 -3.88
N SER A 187 18.70 5.39 -3.42
CA SER A 187 19.68 4.35 -3.07
C SER A 187 20.55 3.92 -4.27
N LEU A 188 20.08 4.13 -5.50
CA LEU A 188 20.84 3.88 -6.73
C LEU A 188 21.62 5.11 -7.22
N GLY A 189 21.70 6.19 -6.44
CA GLY A 189 22.46 7.40 -6.76
C GLY A 189 21.71 8.44 -7.62
N VAL A 190 20.41 8.25 -7.86
CA VAL A 190 19.58 9.22 -8.58
C VAL A 190 19.35 10.47 -7.74
N LYS A 191 19.47 11.66 -8.35
CA LYS A 191 19.09 12.93 -7.74
C LYS A 191 17.56 13.03 -7.68
N VAL A 192 16.97 12.85 -6.49
CA VAL A 192 15.51 12.84 -6.31
C VAL A 192 15.01 14.15 -5.74
N THR A 193 13.93 14.68 -6.34
CA THR A 193 13.12 15.77 -5.79
C THR A 193 11.67 15.30 -5.66
N VAL A 194 11.10 15.41 -4.48
CA VAL A 194 9.69 15.08 -4.19
C VAL A 194 8.91 16.40 -4.10
N VAL A 195 7.85 16.50 -4.90
CA VAL A 195 6.91 17.64 -4.87
C VAL A 195 5.62 17.19 -4.22
N GLU A 196 5.26 17.79 -3.09
CA GLU A 196 4.07 17.43 -2.32
C GLU A 196 3.20 18.68 -2.06
N MET A 197 1.91 18.54 -2.33
CA MET A 197 0.95 19.63 -2.15
C MET A 197 0.61 19.89 -0.69
N MET A 198 0.71 18.86 0.14
CA MET A 198 0.47 18.94 1.58
C MET A 198 1.69 19.52 2.30
N ASP A 199 1.49 19.86 3.58
CA ASP A 199 2.52 20.41 4.46
C ASP A 199 3.49 19.34 5.01
N GLU A 200 3.19 18.05 4.80
CA GLU A 200 4.08 16.93 5.13
C GLU A 200 3.85 15.75 4.17
N ILE A 201 4.87 14.89 4.03
CA ILE A 201 4.80 13.62 3.29
C ILE A 201 3.95 12.58 4.04
N LEU A 202 3.57 11.50 3.37
CA LEU A 202 2.85 10.36 3.94
C LEU A 202 1.54 10.76 4.63
N GLY A 203 0.75 11.60 3.97
CA GLY A 203 -0.55 12.03 4.51
C GLY A 203 -1.41 10.86 5.01
N GLY A 204 -1.93 10.98 6.24
CA GLY A 204 -2.68 9.92 6.92
C GLY A 204 -1.86 9.05 7.88
N MET A 205 -0.53 9.14 7.87
CA MET A 205 0.35 8.60 8.91
C MET A 205 0.62 9.66 9.99
N ASP A 206 1.22 9.25 11.12
CA ASP A 206 1.63 10.17 12.18
C ASP A 206 2.62 11.22 11.61
N LYS A 207 2.28 12.49 11.80
CA LYS A 207 2.99 13.62 11.17
C LYS A 207 4.41 13.81 11.74
N GLU A 208 4.61 13.52 13.03
CA GLU A 208 5.92 13.61 13.66
C GLU A 208 6.88 12.58 13.03
N LEU A 209 6.44 11.33 12.89
CA LEU A 209 7.27 10.28 12.31
C LEU A 209 7.51 10.50 10.81
N SER A 210 6.52 11.02 10.08
CA SER A 210 6.68 11.43 8.68
C SER A 210 7.74 12.51 8.53
N GLY A 211 7.71 13.52 9.40
CA GLY A 211 8.72 14.60 9.46
C GLY A 211 10.13 14.08 9.79
N LEU A 212 10.26 13.12 10.71
CA LEU A 212 11.53 12.48 11.04
C LEU A 212 12.09 11.69 9.85
N LEU A 213 11.26 10.92 9.16
CA LEU A 213 11.65 10.22 7.94
C LEU A 213 12.12 11.20 6.87
N ARG A 214 11.35 12.26 6.60
CA ARG A 214 11.72 13.30 5.63
C ARG A 214 13.05 13.96 6.00
N ALA A 215 13.26 14.30 7.27
CA ALA A 215 14.51 14.90 7.74
C ALA A 215 15.73 13.99 7.52
N ASP A 216 15.56 12.67 7.65
CA ASP A 216 16.61 11.70 7.33
C ASP A 216 16.94 11.70 5.83
N TYR A 217 15.92 11.70 4.97
CA TYR A 217 16.12 11.76 3.52
C TYR A 217 16.71 13.09 3.04
N VAL A 218 16.37 14.23 3.69
CA VAL A 218 16.99 15.52 3.42
C VAL A 218 18.50 15.48 3.73
N LYS A 219 18.90 14.89 4.86
CA LYS A 219 20.32 14.71 5.21
C LYS A 219 21.08 13.86 4.21
N ARG A 220 20.39 12.91 3.56
CA ARG A 220 20.94 12.07 2.48
C ARG A 220 20.98 12.78 1.13
N GLY A 221 20.32 13.92 0.96
CA GLY A 221 20.34 14.73 -0.26
C GLY A 221 19.07 14.67 -1.12
N VAL A 222 18.00 14.03 -0.68
CA VAL A 222 16.69 14.13 -1.31
C VAL A 222 16.10 15.52 -1.07
N LYS A 223 15.60 16.16 -2.12
CA LYS A 223 14.93 17.45 -2.01
C LYS A 223 13.43 17.26 -1.83
N PHE A 224 12.82 18.07 -0.97
CA PHE A 224 11.37 18.11 -0.77
C PHE A 224 10.84 19.51 -1.01
N LEU A 225 9.80 19.61 -1.81
CA LEU A 225 9.03 20.83 -2.06
C LEU A 225 7.62 20.57 -1.50
N LEU A 226 7.41 20.96 -0.24
CA LEU A 226 6.14 20.84 0.46
C LEU A 226 5.26 22.07 0.21
N ASN A 227 3.94 21.98 0.47
CA ASN A 227 2.96 23.03 0.17
C ASN A 227 3.07 23.50 -1.30
N THR A 228 3.42 22.58 -2.20
CA THR A 228 3.82 22.89 -3.57
C THR A 228 2.90 22.19 -4.57
N LYS A 229 2.22 22.99 -5.41
CA LYS A 229 1.33 22.50 -6.45
C LYS A 229 2.01 22.57 -7.80
N VAL A 230 2.09 21.45 -8.51
CA VAL A 230 2.51 21.42 -9.92
C VAL A 230 1.43 22.04 -10.79
N THR A 231 1.81 22.98 -11.65
CA THR A 231 0.91 23.75 -12.50
C THR A 231 1.10 23.46 -13.99
N GLY A 232 2.29 23.03 -14.40
CA GLY A 232 2.60 22.72 -15.78
C GLY A 232 3.84 21.86 -15.93
N VAL A 233 3.98 21.24 -17.09
CA VAL A 233 5.17 20.47 -17.46
C VAL A 233 5.48 20.72 -18.94
N THR A 234 6.77 20.75 -19.27
CA THR A 234 7.24 21.00 -20.65
C THR A 234 8.41 20.07 -20.95
N GLN A 235 8.38 19.41 -22.12
CA GLN A 235 9.52 18.63 -22.61
C GLN A 235 10.65 19.57 -23.04
N LYS A 236 11.87 19.29 -22.57
CA LYS A 236 13.11 19.98 -22.99
C LYS A 236 14.05 18.96 -23.64
N GLU A 237 15.14 19.45 -24.25
CA GLU A 237 16.14 18.59 -24.87
C GLU A 237 16.76 17.61 -23.86
N ASP A 238 17.08 18.08 -22.66
CA ASP A 238 17.79 17.32 -21.62
C ASP A 238 16.85 16.79 -20.51
N GLY A 239 15.54 16.74 -20.74
CA GLY A 239 14.60 16.23 -19.71
C GLY A 239 13.26 16.93 -19.71
N ILE A 240 12.64 17.00 -18.54
CA ILE A 240 11.31 17.57 -18.32
C ILE A 240 11.45 18.74 -17.34
N GLU A 241 10.92 19.89 -17.71
CA GLU A 241 10.76 21.04 -16.82
C GLU A 241 9.36 20.98 -16.17
N ILE A 242 9.31 21.10 -14.86
CA ILE A 242 8.11 21.06 -14.05
C ILE A 242 7.92 22.44 -13.44
N GLU A 243 6.83 23.10 -13.82
CA GLU A 243 6.38 24.38 -13.24
C GLU A 243 5.54 24.11 -12.00
N TYR A 244 5.80 24.87 -10.95
CA TYR A 244 5.05 24.74 -9.70
C TYR A 244 4.86 26.07 -8.98
N THR A 245 3.88 26.10 -8.07
CA THR A 245 3.65 27.22 -7.15
C THR A 245 3.80 26.74 -5.70
N CYS A 246 4.46 27.59 -4.90
CA CYS A 246 4.52 27.49 -3.46
C CYS A 246 3.99 28.82 -2.89
N GLY A 247 2.76 28.81 -2.37
CA GLY A 247 2.01 30.03 -2.13
C GLY A 247 1.78 30.80 -3.46
N GLU A 248 2.21 32.06 -3.51
CA GLU A 248 2.11 32.93 -4.71
C GLU A 248 3.34 32.84 -5.64
N GLU A 249 4.42 32.22 -5.17
CA GLU A 249 5.67 32.13 -5.93
C GLU A 249 5.59 31.04 -7.00
N LYS A 250 5.97 31.41 -8.23
CA LYS A 250 6.11 30.50 -9.36
C LYS A 250 7.58 30.13 -9.52
N ASN A 251 7.85 28.85 -9.62
CA ASN A 251 9.18 28.30 -9.76
C ASN A 251 9.19 27.14 -10.75
N THR A 252 10.39 26.70 -11.13
CA THR A 252 10.58 25.52 -11.97
C THR A 252 11.63 24.58 -11.37
N VAL A 253 11.53 23.30 -11.70
CA VAL A 253 12.56 22.29 -11.46
C VAL A 253 12.66 21.38 -12.69
N CYS A 254 13.89 21.03 -13.06
CA CYS A 254 14.15 20.15 -14.19
C CYS A 254 14.66 18.79 -13.71
N ALA A 255 14.26 17.73 -14.39
CA ALA A 255 14.79 16.39 -14.20
C ALA A 255 14.73 15.57 -15.50
N GLU A 256 15.57 14.54 -15.60
CA GLU A 256 15.53 13.60 -16.72
C GLU A 256 14.18 12.86 -16.80
N LYS A 257 13.62 12.49 -15.67
CA LYS A 257 12.34 11.77 -15.59
C LYS A 257 11.38 12.44 -14.59
N LEU A 258 10.10 12.27 -14.87
CA LEU A 258 8.98 12.71 -14.03
C LEU A 258 8.13 11.50 -13.66
N LEU A 259 7.91 11.25 -12.37
CA LEU A 259 7.02 10.21 -11.86
C LEU A 259 5.76 10.84 -11.25
N MET A 260 4.59 10.45 -11.75
CA MET A 260 3.29 10.85 -11.18
C MET A 260 2.81 9.80 -10.19
N SER A 261 2.68 10.18 -8.90
CA SER A 261 2.28 9.29 -7.80
C SER A 261 1.32 9.95 -6.80
N VAL A 262 0.34 10.70 -7.33
CA VAL A 262 -0.61 11.52 -6.55
C VAL A 262 -1.84 10.75 -6.05
N GLY A 263 -1.78 9.44 -6.06
CA GLY A 263 -2.80 8.56 -5.49
C GLY A 263 -3.52 7.67 -6.48
N ARG A 264 -4.57 7.03 -5.98
CA ARG A 264 -5.39 6.05 -6.71
C ARG A 264 -6.87 6.37 -6.53
N ARG A 265 -7.70 5.96 -7.49
CA ARG A 265 -9.16 6.09 -7.43
C ARG A 265 -9.83 4.73 -7.68
N PRO A 266 -10.88 4.37 -6.92
CA PRO A 266 -11.70 3.20 -7.20
C PRO A 266 -12.20 3.17 -8.64
N VAL A 267 -12.21 1.98 -9.25
CA VAL A 267 -12.74 1.78 -10.60
C VAL A 267 -14.25 1.59 -10.50
N MET A 268 -15.01 2.66 -10.76
CA MET A 268 -16.47 2.71 -10.58
C MET A 268 -17.29 2.54 -11.86
N SER A 269 -16.66 2.38 -13.01
CA SER A 269 -17.36 2.34 -14.29
C SER A 269 -16.65 1.44 -15.33
N GLY A 270 -17.33 1.16 -16.43
CA GLY A 270 -16.79 0.39 -17.56
C GLY A 270 -17.03 -1.11 -17.48
N PHE A 271 -17.69 -1.61 -16.43
CA PHE A 271 -17.99 -3.03 -16.25
C PHE A 271 -19.42 -3.33 -15.79
N GLY A 272 -20.34 -2.37 -15.95
CA GLY A 272 -21.78 -2.54 -15.67
C GLY A 272 -22.17 -2.41 -14.19
N LEU A 273 -21.32 -1.77 -13.34
CA LEU A 273 -21.66 -1.54 -11.93
C LEU A 273 -22.94 -0.71 -11.76
N GLU A 274 -23.18 0.21 -12.69
CA GLU A 274 -24.37 1.05 -12.75
C GLU A 274 -25.68 0.28 -12.87
N ASN A 275 -25.66 -0.92 -13.42
CA ASN A 275 -26.84 -1.79 -13.56
C ASN A 275 -27.37 -2.32 -12.21
N LEU A 276 -26.55 -2.25 -11.17
CA LEU A 276 -26.91 -2.71 -9.82
C LEU A 276 -27.62 -1.65 -9.00
N ASN A 277 -27.58 -0.37 -9.39
CA ASN A 277 -28.17 0.76 -8.65
C ASN A 277 -27.76 0.80 -7.18
N LEU A 278 -26.45 0.60 -6.90
CA LEU A 278 -25.90 0.55 -5.55
C LEU A 278 -25.96 1.91 -4.85
N GLU A 279 -26.19 1.89 -3.52
CA GLU A 279 -25.98 3.09 -2.71
C GLU A 279 -24.50 3.48 -2.69
N LEU A 280 -24.24 4.77 -2.86
CA LEU A 280 -22.89 5.33 -2.78
C LEU A 280 -22.70 6.15 -1.51
N THR A 281 -21.46 6.19 -1.04
CA THR A 281 -21.03 7.09 0.04
C THR A 281 -20.96 8.53 -0.45
N ALA A 282 -20.83 9.49 0.45
CA ALA A 282 -20.60 10.90 0.10
C ALA A 282 -19.31 11.12 -0.73
N ARG A 283 -18.39 10.17 -0.75
CA ARG A 283 -17.14 10.18 -1.56
C ARG A 283 -17.33 9.54 -2.93
N GLY A 284 -18.53 9.03 -3.27
CA GLY A 284 -18.82 8.39 -4.54
C GLY A 284 -18.31 6.94 -4.66
N THR A 285 -17.96 6.28 -3.57
CA THR A 285 -17.61 4.86 -3.51
C THR A 285 -18.80 4.03 -3.07
N VAL A 286 -18.77 2.71 -3.28
CA VAL A 286 -19.90 1.85 -2.89
C VAL A 286 -20.01 1.75 -1.38
N LYS A 287 -21.22 1.98 -0.84
CA LYS A 287 -21.54 1.80 0.56
C LYS A 287 -21.77 0.31 0.85
N VAL A 288 -21.14 -0.20 1.90
CA VAL A 288 -21.27 -1.58 2.38
C VAL A 288 -21.57 -1.61 3.89
N ASP A 289 -22.14 -2.72 4.34
CA ASP A 289 -22.32 -3.00 5.78
C ASP A 289 -21.07 -3.67 6.40
N GLU A 290 -21.14 -4.09 7.64
CA GLU A 290 -20.05 -4.78 8.36
C GLU A 290 -19.73 -6.17 7.79
N HIS A 291 -20.56 -6.72 6.92
CA HIS A 291 -20.36 -7.98 6.21
C HIS A 291 -19.91 -7.77 4.76
N LEU A 292 -19.62 -6.54 4.37
CA LEU A 292 -19.27 -6.10 3.00
C LEU A 292 -20.41 -6.26 1.99
N GLN A 293 -21.66 -6.49 2.45
CA GLN A 293 -22.82 -6.52 1.57
C GLN A 293 -23.23 -5.09 1.17
N SER A 294 -23.55 -4.91 -0.09
CA SER A 294 -24.05 -3.65 -0.62
C SER A 294 -25.55 -3.45 -0.31
N SER A 295 -26.14 -2.37 -0.81
CA SER A 295 -27.58 -2.14 -0.74
C SER A 295 -28.41 -3.18 -1.53
N VAL A 296 -27.78 -4.00 -2.37
CA VAL A 296 -28.42 -5.08 -3.13
C VAL A 296 -28.10 -6.42 -2.48
N PRO A 297 -29.11 -7.16 -1.99
CA PRO A 297 -28.90 -8.47 -1.36
C PRO A 297 -28.14 -9.45 -2.27
N GLY A 298 -27.17 -10.18 -1.71
CA GLY A 298 -26.34 -11.12 -2.45
C GLY A 298 -25.20 -10.49 -3.25
N VAL A 299 -25.08 -9.16 -3.25
CA VAL A 299 -23.98 -8.45 -3.89
C VAL A 299 -23.05 -7.85 -2.84
N TYR A 300 -21.81 -8.28 -2.83
CA TYR A 300 -20.74 -7.84 -1.91
C TYR A 300 -19.70 -6.99 -2.64
N VAL A 301 -19.07 -6.05 -1.93
CA VAL A 301 -18.03 -5.20 -2.51
C VAL A 301 -16.83 -5.16 -1.58
N CYS A 302 -15.68 -5.64 -2.07
CA CYS A 302 -14.44 -5.76 -1.30
C CYS A 302 -13.27 -5.03 -1.97
N GLY A 303 -12.30 -4.61 -1.16
CA GLY A 303 -11.09 -3.92 -1.56
C GLY A 303 -11.34 -2.47 -1.96
N ASP A 304 -10.43 -1.92 -2.75
CA ASP A 304 -10.38 -0.49 -3.06
C ASP A 304 -11.71 0.10 -3.56
N LEU A 305 -12.60 -0.72 -4.11
CA LEU A 305 -13.87 -0.29 -4.69
C LEU A 305 -14.83 0.31 -3.63
N ASN A 306 -14.80 -0.17 -2.38
CA ASN A 306 -15.60 0.42 -1.31
C ASN A 306 -15.01 1.73 -0.76
N GLY A 307 -13.74 2.02 -1.05
CA GLY A 307 -13.09 3.29 -0.71
C GLY A 307 -12.76 3.48 0.77
N VAL A 308 -12.89 2.43 1.61
CA VAL A 308 -12.59 2.50 3.04
C VAL A 308 -11.08 2.40 3.27
N SER A 309 -10.42 1.40 2.65
CA SER A 309 -9.00 1.18 2.77
C SER A 309 -8.43 0.64 1.45
N LEU A 310 -7.41 1.32 0.90
CA LEU A 310 -6.77 0.91 -0.36
C LEU A 310 -5.52 0.05 -0.08
N LEU A 311 -5.67 -0.93 0.80
CA LEU A 311 -4.59 -1.81 1.24
C LEU A 311 -4.91 -3.27 0.94
N ALA A 312 -3.93 -4.00 0.41
CA ALA A 312 -4.12 -5.39 -0.02
C ALA A 312 -4.53 -6.31 1.13
N HIS A 313 -3.97 -6.15 2.33
CA HIS A 313 -4.30 -6.95 3.50
C HIS A 313 -5.71 -6.63 4.06
N THR A 314 -6.18 -5.39 3.93
CA THR A 314 -7.58 -5.04 4.21
C THR A 314 -8.50 -5.76 3.23
N ALA A 315 -8.20 -5.69 1.93
CA ALA A 315 -8.98 -6.36 0.90
C ALA A 315 -9.05 -7.89 1.09
N VAL A 316 -7.98 -8.53 1.58
CA VAL A 316 -7.96 -9.95 1.96
C VAL A 316 -8.94 -10.20 3.11
N ARG A 317 -8.89 -9.40 4.18
CA ARG A 317 -9.78 -9.58 5.34
C ARG A 317 -11.24 -9.30 5.00
N GLU A 318 -11.51 -8.30 4.19
CA GLU A 318 -12.85 -8.01 3.67
C GLU A 318 -13.42 -9.19 2.88
N ALA A 319 -12.60 -9.80 2.02
CA ALA A 319 -13.00 -10.99 1.25
C ALA A 319 -13.33 -12.19 2.16
N GLU A 320 -12.55 -12.40 3.23
CA GLU A 320 -12.82 -13.44 4.22
C GLU A 320 -14.17 -13.22 4.91
N VAL A 321 -14.45 -11.99 5.34
CA VAL A 321 -15.72 -11.62 5.99
C VAL A 321 -16.90 -11.84 5.04
N ALA A 322 -16.79 -11.36 3.80
CA ALA A 322 -17.83 -11.55 2.79
C ALA A 322 -18.13 -13.04 2.53
N VAL A 323 -17.09 -13.87 2.37
CA VAL A 323 -17.25 -15.32 2.16
C VAL A 323 -17.81 -15.99 3.43
N HIS A 324 -17.41 -15.59 4.62
CA HIS A 324 -18.00 -16.10 5.87
C HIS A 324 -19.49 -15.79 5.92
N HIS A 325 -19.90 -14.57 5.60
CA HIS A 325 -21.33 -14.20 5.57
C HIS A 325 -22.10 -15.01 4.52
N ILE A 326 -21.55 -15.21 3.30
CA ILE A 326 -22.10 -16.06 2.25
C ILE A 326 -22.33 -17.51 2.76
N LEU A 327 -21.42 -18.01 3.60
CA LEU A 327 -21.49 -19.36 4.18
C LEU A 327 -22.36 -19.42 5.47
N GLY A 328 -23.04 -18.35 5.85
CA GLY A 328 -23.85 -18.28 7.07
C GLY A 328 -23.06 -18.31 8.37
N LYS A 329 -21.77 -17.94 8.34
CA LYS A 329 -20.92 -17.84 9.55
C LYS A 329 -20.97 -16.43 10.14
N THR A 330 -20.84 -16.35 11.46
CA THR A 330 -20.73 -15.07 12.16
C THR A 330 -19.31 -14.52 12.00
N ASP A 331 -19.20 -13.39 11.33
CA ASP A 331 -17.96 -12.62 11.19
C ASP A 331 -18.32 -11.19 10.76
N ALA A 332 -17.51 -10.20 11.15
CA ALA A 332 -17.73 -8.80 10.80
C ALA A 332 -16.39 -8.09 10.58
N MET A 333 -16.39 -7.09 9.71
CA MET A 333 -15.19 -6.31 9.43
C MET A 333 -14.95 -5.26 10.50
N SER A 334 -13.74 -5.25 11.04
CA SER A 334 -13.24 -4.19 11.91
C SER A 334 -12.14 -3.42 11.16
N TYR A 335 -12.26 -2.09 11.15
CA TYR A 335 -11.23 -1.20 10.60
C TYR A 335 -10.40 -0.50 11.67
N ARG A 336 -10.54 -0.91 12.95
CA ARG A 336 -9.88 -0.27 14.09
C ARG A 336 -8.36 -0.40 14.03
N ALA A 337 -7.86 -1.55 13.64
CA ALA A 337 -6.45 -1.91 13.72
C ALA A 337 -5.87 -2.30 12.36
N ILE A 338 -6.13 -1.49 11.33
CA ILE A 338 -5.54 -1.71 10.01
C ILE A 338 -4.13 -1.12 9.99
N PRO A 339 -3.07 -1.94 9.88
CA PRO A 339 -1.71 -1.42 9.84
C PRO A 339 -1.37 -0.81 8.47
N GLY A 340 -0.74 0.36 8.49
CA GLY A 340 -0.12 0.99 7.32
C GLY A 340 1.40 0.88 7.40
N VAL A 341 2.06 0.54 6.30
CA VAL A 341 3.52 0.40 6.23
C VAL A 341 4.07 1.08 4.99
N VAL A 342 5.18 1.80 5.15
CA VAL A 342 5.99 2.35 4.08
C VAL A 342 7.35 1.68 4.13
N TYR A 343 7.71 0.99 3.07
CA TYR A 343 8.91 0.14 3.01
C TYR A 343 10.16 0.92 2.54
N THR A 344 10.25 2.18 2.97
CA THR A 344 11.48 2.96 2.83
C THR A 344 12.61 2.36 3.68
N ASN A 345 13.81 2.90 3.61
CA ASN A 345 14.91 2.56 4.51
C ASN A 345 15.41 3.82 5.22
N PRO A 346 15.05 4.06 6.53
CA PRO A 346 14.30 3.16 7.43
C PRO A 346 12.81 3.02 7.06
N GLU A 347 12.19 1.94 7.56
CA GLU A 347 10.76 1.70 7.44
C GLU A 347 9.97 2.60 8.40
N ILE A 348 8.72 2.92 8.01
CA ILE A 348 7.74 3.55 8.91
C ILE A 348 6.46 2.70 8.89
N ALA A 349 5.90 2.44 10.06
CA ALA A 349 4.66 1.68 10.22
C ALA A 349 3.76 2.32 11.26
N SER A 350 2.45 2.27 11.04
CA SER A 350 1.44 2.83 11.93
C SER A 350 0.22 1.92 12.01
N VAL A 351 -0.44 1.89 13.16
CA VAL A 351 -1.72 1.21 13.35
C VAL A 351 -2.55 1.96 14.39
N GLY A 352 -3.87 2.02 14.19
CA GLY A 352 -4.80 2.77 15.04
C GLY A 352 -4.83 4.27 14.72
N CYS A 353 -5.18 5.09 15.70
CA CYS A 353 -5.36 6.52 15.56
C CYS A 353 -4.02 7.27 15.49
N THR A 354 -3.98 8.40 14.76
CA THR A 354 -2.90 9.39 14.84
C THR A 354 -3.26 10.50 15.81
N GLU A 355 -2.30 11.31 16.23
CA GLU A 355 -2.57 12.49 17.10
C GLU A 355 -3.54 13.46 16.41
N GLU A 356 -3.37 13.68 15.10
CA GLU A 356 -4.23 14.55 14.33
C GLU A 356 -5.69 14.04 14.28
N ALA A 357 -5.88 12.74 14.20
CA ALA A 357 -7.20 12.12 14.24
C ALA A 357 -7.85 12.30 15.61
N LEU A 358 -7.13 11.97 16.69
CA LEU A 358 -7.63 12.11 18.07
C LEU A 358 -7.93 13.57 18.42
N THR A 359 -7.07 14.50 18.02
CA THR A 359 -7.27 15.95 18.23
C THR A 359 -8.53 16.44 17.51
N ARG A 360 -8.73 16.03 16.24
CA ARG A 360 -9.92 16.39 15.46
C ARG A 360 -11.21 15.82 16.05
N GLU A 361 -11.13 14.63 16.67
CA GLU A 361 -12.25 13.98 17.35
C GLU A 361 -12.48 14.52 18.77
N GLY A 362 -11.61 15.39 19.28
CA GLY A 362 -11.68 15.92 20.66
C GLY A 362 -11.44 14.84 21.72
N ARG A 363 -10.75 13.76 21.35
CA ARG A 363 -10.50 12.62 22.25
C ARG A 363 -9.26 12.89 23.11
N VAL A 364 -9.37 12.66 24.41
CA VAL A 364 -8.25 12.82 25.34
C VAL A 364 -7.28 11.65 25.22
N TYR A 365 -6.00 11.96 25.13
CA TYR A 365 -4.93 10.96 25.06
C TYR A 365 -3.63 11.51 25.66
N ARG A 366 -2.70 10.61 25.99
CA ARG A 366 -1.31 10.93 26.27
C ARG A 366 -0.37 10.22 25.32
N VAL A 367 0.78 10.78 25.08
CA VAL A 367 1.83 10.22 24.23
C VAL A 367 2.89 9.55 25.09
N VAL A 368 3.25 8.32 24.73
CA VAL A 368 4.42 7.60 25.24
C VAL A 368 5.35 7.36 24.07
N SER A 369 6.53 7.94 24.10
CA SER A 369 7.50 7.82 23.00
C SER A 369 8.85 7.36 23.53
N LEU A 370 9.42 6.36 22.90
CA LEU A 370 10.75 5.82 23.23
C LEU A 370 11.62 5.81 21.97
N PRO A 371 12.91 6.20 22.09
CA PRO A 371 13.89 5.93 21.06
C PRO A 371 14.02 4.42 20.82
N ALA A 372 14.13 3.98 19.57
CA ALA A 372 14.37 2.57 19.26
C ALA A 372 15.66 2.01 19.84
N ALA A 373 16.57 2.89 20.26
CA ALA A 373 17.80 2.58 20.99
C ALA A 373 17.58 1.91 22.37
N TYR A 374 16.34 1.90 22.89
CA TYR A 374 15.99 1.09 24.05
C TYR A 374 16.06 -0.43 23.75
N SER A 375 16.03 -0.81 22.48
CA SER A 375 16.32 -2.18 22.06
C SER A 375 17.81 -2.36 21.74
N GLY A 376 18.51 -3.21 22.49
CA GLY A 376 19.91 -3.55 22.22
C GLY A 376 20.11 -4.16 20.82
N ARG A 377 19.14 -4.93 20.31
CA ARG A 377 19.17 -5.49 18.96
C ARG A 377 19.07 -4.39 17.89
N PHE A 378 18.22 -3.38 18.09
CA PHE A 378 18.15 -2.24 17.18
C PHE A 378 19.49 -1.51 17.08
N VAL A 379 20.12 -1.23 18.22
CA VAL A 379 21.44 -0.57 18.27
C VAL A 379 22.51 -1.38 17.54
N ALA A 380 22.52 -2.70 17.75
CA ALA A 380 23.50 -3.59 17.12
C ALA A 380 23.39 -3.66 15.58
N GLU A 381 22.17 -3.50 15.03
CA GLU A 381 21.91 -3.67 13.61
C GLU A 381 21.73 -2.34 12.84
N ASN A 382 21.51 -1.21 13.52
CA ASN A 382 21.17 0.07 12.92
C ASN A 382 22.07 1.21 13.42
N GLU A 383 23.38 1.04 13.28
CA GLU A 383 24.36 2.04 13.75
C GLU A 383 24.12 3.40 13.07
N GLY A 384 23.96 4.44 13.91
CA GLY A 384 23.74 5.81 13.46
C GLY A 384 22.34 6.10 12.88
N VAL A 385 21.40 5.16 13.01
CA VAL A 385 20.00 5.36 12.62
C VAL A 385 19.15 5.69 13.83
N ASN A 386 18.39 6.79 13.75
CA ASN A 386 17.40 7.14 14.74
C ASN A 386 16.08 6.41 14.44
N GLY A 387 15.60 5.64 15.40
CA GLY A 387 14.29 5.01 15.36
C GLY A 387 13.43 5.48 16.53
N VAL A 388 12.12 5.37 16.38
CA VAL A 388 11.13 5.80 17.37
C VAL A 388 10.01 4.77 17.47
N CYS A 389 9.58 4.48 18.70
CA CYS A 389 8.33 3.81 19.02
C CYS A 389 7.44 4.81 19.76
N LYS A 390 6.33 5.23 19.15
CA LYS A 390 5.37 6.19 19.69
C LYS A 390 4.02 5.48 19.89
N VAL A 391 3.45 5.64 21.08
CA VAL A 391 2.17 5.03 21.46
C VAL A 391 1.23 6.12 21.97
N LEU A 392 0.01 6.11 21.47
CA LEU A 392 -1.08 6.97 21.91
C LEU A 392 -1.98 6.18 22.85
N VAL A 393 -2.19 6.69 24.05
CA VAL A 393 -2.88 5.99 25.15
C VAL A 393 -4.05 6.82 25.62
N GLY A 394 -5.23 6.21 25.71
CA GLY A 394 -6.46 6.83 26.21
C GLY A 394 -6.49 6.97 27.75
N GLU A 395 -7.53 7.63 28.27
CA GLU A 395 -7.71 7.89 29.71
C GLU A 395 -7.83 6.61 30.55
N ASP A 396 -8.35 5.54 29.97
CA ASP A 396 -8.50 4.21 30.60
C ASP A 396 -7.29 3.30 30.38
N GLU A 397 -6.14 3.84 29.92
CA GLU A 397 -4.90 3.15 29.56
C GLU A 397 -5.02 2.26 28.30
N GLU A 398 -6.12 2.33 27.52
CA GLU A 398 -6.27 1.63 26.24
C GLU A 398 -5.28 2.17 25.22
N ILE A 399 -4.66 1.28 24.44
CA ILE A 399 -3.77 1.64 23.33
C ILE A 399 -4.64 2.09 22.15
N LEU A 400 -4.51 3.36 21.75
CA LEU A 400 -5.29 3.96 20.68
C LEU A 400 -4.57 3.98 19.33
N GLY A 401 -3.25 4.07 19.36
CA GLY A 401 -2.42 4.11 18.17
C GLY A 401 -0.96 3.79 18.50
N VAL A 402 -0.28 3.18 17.53
CA VAL A 402 1.16 2.88 17.62
C VAL A 402 1.82 3.23 16.30
N HIS A 403 2.93 3.95 16.41
CA HIS A 403 3.69 4.44 15.26
C HIS A 403 5.16 4.11 15.45
N LEU A 404 5.78 3.48 14.44
CA LEU A 404 7.15 3.00 14.48
C LEU A 404 7.95 3.61 13.34
N LEU A 405 9.14 4.11 13.63
CA LEU A 405 10.14 4.48 12.64
C LEU A 405 11.42 3.68 12.92
N GLY A 406 11.89 2.96 11.93
CA GLY A 406 13.09 2.12 12.02
C GLY A 406 12.86 0.68 11.64
N ASN A 407 13.93 -0.03 11.25
CA ASN A 407 13.82 -1.45 10.85
C ASN A 407 13.82 -2.37 12.08
N PRO A 408 12.95 -3.41 12.12
CA PRO A 408 11.99 -3.84 11.12
C PRO A 408 10.53 -3.45 11.49
N ALA A 409 10.15 -2.17 11.34
CA ALA A 409 8.83 -1.67 11.75
C ALA A 409 7.67 -2.45 11.10
N SER A 410 7.83 -2.89 9.84
CA SER A 410 6.84 -3.66 9.10
C SER A 410 6.47 -4.99 9.76
N GLU A 411 7.44 -5.64 10.40
CA GLU A 411 7.23 -6.93 11.08
C GLU A 411 6.72 -6.76 12.52
N LEU A 412 6.99 -5.61 13.13
CA LEU A 412 6.61 -5.35 14.53
C LEU A 412 5.18 -4.83 14.66
N ILE A 413 4.69 -4.09 13.68
CA ILE A 413 3.42 -3.35 13.79
C ILE A 413 2.21 -4.25 14.02
N ILE A 414 2.25 -5.51 13.57
CA ILE A 414 1.16 -6.46 13.79
C ILE A 414 0.91 -6.74 15.29
N GLN A 415 1.98 -6.77 16.10
CA GLN A 415 1.83 -6.97 17.55
C GLN A 415 1.01 -5.84 18.17
N ALA A 416 1.26 -4.60 17.75
CA ALA A 416 0.48 -3.45 18.17
C ALA A 416 -0.95 -3.50 17.63
N GLY A 417 -1.14 -3.93 16.38
CA GLY A 417 -2.46 -4.13 15.80
C GLY A 417 -3.32 -5.10 16.60
N MET A 418 -2.76 -6.22 17.06
CA MET A 418 -3.46 -7.18 17.91
C MET A 418 -3.88 -6.56 19.25
N MET A 419 -3.01 -5.76 19.88
CA MET A 419 -3.33 -5.08 21.14
C MET A 419 -4.47 -4.07 20.97
N ILE A 420 -4.46 -3.30 19.87
CA ILE A 420 -5.51 -2.32 19.58
C ILE A 420 -6.83 -3.00 19.24
N GLU A 421 -6.82 -4.06 18.42
CA GLU A 421 -8.03 -4.79 18.05
C GLU A 421 -8.73 -5.37 19.30
N ASP A 422 -7.95 -5.94 20.22
CA ASP A 422 -8.42 -6.49 21.49
C ASP A 422 -8.67 -5.43 22.58
N ARG A 423 -8.50 -4.14 22.31
CA ARG A 423 -8.65 -3.03 23.29
C ARG A 423 -7.80 -3.22 24.53
N ARG A 424 -6.55 -3.64 24.36
CA ARG A 424 -5.62 -3.89 25.46
C ARG A 424 -5.07 -2.60 26.04
N LYS A 425 -4.73 -2.66 27.33
CA LYS A 425 -4.05 -1.57 28.05
C LYS A 425 -2.55 -1.62 27.81
N LEU A 426 -1.90 -0.45 27.88
CA LEU A 426 -0.45 -0.33 27.69
C LEU A 426 0.33 -1.29 28.60
N SER A 427 -0.02 -1.38 29.88
CA SER A 427 0.63 -2.25 30.86
C SER A 427 0.55 -3.75 30.54
N GLU A 428 -0.35 -4.16 29.66
CA GLU A 428 -0.54 -5.57 29.33
C GLU A 428 0.58 -6.15 28.48
N TRP A 429 1.35 -5.32 27.79
CA TRP A 429 2.55 -5.81 27.09
C TRP A 429 3.53 -6.50 28.05
N LYS A 430 3.63 -6.05 29.29
CA LYS A 430 4.52 -6.65 30.30
C LYS A 430 4.10 -8.07 30.73
N LYS A 431 2.91 -8.52 30.35
CA LYS A 431 2.45 -9.90 30.58
C LYS A 431 3.08 -10.91 29.60
N TYR A 432 3.59 -10.44 28.46
CA TYR A 432 4.14 -11.32 27.43
C TYR A 432 5.66 -11.49 27.62
N VAL A 433 6.15 -12.68 27.26
CA VAL A 433 7.58 -12.97 27.24
C VAL A 433 8.11 -12.68 25.84
N PHE A 434 8.96 -11.67 25.75
CA PHE A 434 9.63 -11.34 24.49
C PHE A 434 10.94 -12.12 24.37
N PRO A 435 11.26 -12.64 23.19
CA PRO A 435 12.56 -13.27 22.98
C PRO A 435 13.68 -12.22 23.02
N HIS A 436 14.81 -12.57 23.65
CA HIS A 436 15.97 -11.69 23.80
C HIS A 436 17.19 -12.21 23.00
N PRO A 437 17.90 -11.34 22.25
CA PRO A 437 17.57 -9.93 21.96
C PRO A 437 16.70 -9.79 20.70
N THR A 438 15.68 -8.93 20.76
CA THR A 438 14.85 -8.58 19.61
C THR A 438 14.49 -7.08 19.62
N VAL A 439 14.18 -6.53 18.46
CA VAL A 439 13.69 -5.14 18.38
C VAL A 439 12.30 -5.00 19.03
N GLY A 440 11.48 -6.05 18.98
CA GLY A 440 10.15 -6.06 19.57
C GLY A 440 10.10 -5.88 21.09
N GLU A 441 11.20 -6.12 21.80
CA GLU A 441 11.31 -5.85 23.25
C GLU A 441 11.02 -4.39 23.60
N ILE A 442 11.09 -3.46 22.65
CA ILE A 442 10.76 -2.06 22.86
C ILE A 442 9.34 -1.87 23.41
N PHE A 443 8.39 -2.75 23.06
CA PHE A 443 7.03 -2.71 23.58
C PHE A 443 6.95 -3.05 25.07
N ARG A 444 7.93 -3.76 25.60
CA ARG A 444 8.02 -4.07 27.02
C ARG A 444 8.52 -2.89 27.85
N GLU A 445 9.28 -2.00 27.22
CA GLU A 445 9.88 -0.82 27.87
C GLU A 445 8.89 0.35 27.99
N LEU A 446 7.72 0.25 27.34
CA LEU A 446 6.65 1.25 27.37
C LEU A 446 5.91 1.34 28.71
#